data_9d941becce06571988b5aa51c27f7002
#
_entry.id   9d941becce06571988b5aa51c27f7002
#
_cell.length_a   1.000
_cell.length_b   1.000
_cell.length_c   1.000
_cell.angle_alpha   90.00
_cell.angle_beta   90.00
_cell.angle_gamma   90.00
#
_symmetry.space_group_name_H-M   'P 1'
#
loop_
_entity.id
_entity.type
_entity.pdbx_description
1 polymer ?
#
loop_
_entity_poly.entity_id
_entity_poly.type
_entity_poly.pdbx_seq_one_letter_code
_entity_poly.pdbx_strand_id
1 'polypeptide(L)'
;MLRSIGVPAADIARSWANVAVPGRMEDVSAGYPVRVLVDYAHTPDAVERALTAARGQGRLIAVIGAGGDRDRGKRPEMGALAARLADGVWITDDNPRSEDPAAIRAAVREGVMTVPGDLRAEVRETGDRARAIHEAISAAHPGDVVAILGKGHESGQDVAGVVTEFDDR
;
A
#
# COMPACT_ATOMS: atom_id res chain seq x y z
N MET A 1 29.11 -11.36 0.16
CA MET A 1 29.35 -12.50 -0.73
C MET A 1 29.93 -12.10 -2.08
N LEU A 2 29.28 -11.28 -2.93
CA LEU A 2 29.85 -10.93 -4.25
C LEU A 2 31.23 -10.24 -4.18
N ARG A 3 31.49 -9.37 -3.19
CA ARG A 3 32.82 -8.76 -2.96
C ARG A 3 33.87 -9.79 -2.60
N SER A 4 33.51 -10.88 -1.93
CA SER A 4 34.47 -11.93 -1.52
C SER A 4 34.96 -12.80 -2.69
N ILE A 5 34.30 -12.73 -3.85
CA ILE A 5 34.70 -13.40 -5.08
C ILE A 5 35.29 -12.44 -6.14
N GLY A 6 35.71 -11.24 -5.71
CA GLY A 6 36.44 -10.30 -6.53
C GLY A 6 35.62 -9.44 -7.49
N VAL A 7 34.27 -9.41 -7.35
CA VAL A 7 33.41 -8.54 -8.18
C VAL A 7 33.56 -7.09 -7.72
N PRO A 8 33.91 -6.15 -8.62
CA PRO A 8 34.05 -4.74 -8.29
C PRO A 8 32.76 -4.15 -7.72
N ALA A 9 32.86 -3.27 -6.71
CA ALA A 9 31.71 -2.64 -6.08
C ALA A 9 30.83 -1.85 -7.07
N ALA A 10 31.44 -1.23 -8.07
CA ALA A 10 30.73 -0.48 -9.12
C ALA A 10 29.86 -1.40 -10.00
N ASP A 11 30.32 -2.63 -10.27
CA ASP A 11 29.56 -3.61 -11.05
C ASP A 11 28.38 -4.15 -10.25
N ILE A 12 28.60 -4.40 -8.95
CA ILE A 12 27.54 -4.77 -8.02
C ILE A 12 26.47 -3.65 -7.97
N ALA A 13 26.88 -2.41 -7.80
CA ALA A 13 25.97 -1.27 -7.74
C ALA A 13 25.17 -1.09 -9.06
N ARG A 14 25.81 -1.23 -10.22
CA ARG A 14 25.12 -1.18 -11.53
C ARG A 14 24.12 -2.30 -11.71
N SER A 15 24.46 -3.53 -11.29
CA SER A 15 23.56 -4.66 -11.39
C SER A 15 22.32 -4.53 -10.49
N TRP A 16 22.47 -3.87 -9.35
CA TRP A 16 21.37 -3.68 -8.40
C TRP A 16 20.50 -2.48 -8.72
N ALA A 17 21.02 -1.48 -9.43
CA ALA A 17 20.27 -0.28 -9.80
C ALA A 17 19.01 -0.58 -10.65
N ASN A 18 18.99 -1.73 -11.34
CA ASN A 18 17.89 -2.14 -12.21
C ASN A 18 17.13 -3.37 -11.68
N VAL A 19 17.36 -3.78 -10.43
CA VAL A 19 16.62 -4.90 -9.83
C VAL A 19 15.28 -4.36 -9.32
N ALA A 20 14.22 -4.64 -10.05
CA ALA A 20 12.84 -4.46 -9.59
C ALA A 20 12.26 -5.82 -9.17
N VAL A 21 11.60 -5.84 -8.02
CA VAL A 21 10.83 -7.00 -7.57
C VAL A 21 9.36 -6.65 -7.73
N PRO A 22 8.61 -7.36 -8.58
CA PRO A 22 7.20 -7.05 -8.80
C PRO A 22 6.43 -6.96 -7.49
N GLY A 23 5.63 -5.89 -7.33
CA GLY A 23 4.83 -5.63 -6.15
C GLY A 23 5.61 -5.36 -4.86
N ARG A 24 6.87 -4.91 -4.95
CA ARG A 24 7.70 -4.50 -3.82
C ARG A 24 8.26 -3.10 -4.07
N MET A 25 7.62 -2.08 -3.55
CA MET A 25 7.91 -0.66 -3.84
C MET A 25 8.07 -0.43 -5.36
N GLU A 26 7.26 -1.16 -6.14
CA GLU A 26 7.28 -1.09 -7.60
C GLU A 26 6.72 0.25 -8.06
N ASP A 27 7.52 1.00 -8.81
CA ASP A 27 7.09 2.27 -9.38
C ASP A 27 6.33 2.02 -10.70
N VAL A 28 5.04 2.29 -10.67
CA VAL A 28 4.12 2.10 -11.81
C VAL A 28 3.63 3.43 -12.39
N SER A 29 4.33 4.52 -12.10
CA SER A 29 3.92 5.88 -12.46
C SER A 29 3.81 6.12 -13.97
N ALA A 30 4.48 5.33 -14.82
CA ALA A 30 4.41 5.40 -16.28
C ALA A 30 4.59 6.82 -16.87
N GLY A 31 5.37 7.68 -16.19
CA GLY A 31 5.60 9.08 -16.60
C GLY A 31 4.52 10.07 -16.16
N TYR A 32 3.55 9.66 -15.35
CA TYR A 32 2.62 10.58 -14.70
C TYR A 32 3.36 11.52 -13.73
N PRO A 33 2.84 12.74 -13.51
CA PRO A 33 3.44 13.69 -12.58
C PRO A 33 3.29 13.29 -11.10
N VAL A 34 2.46 12.31 -10.81
CA VAL A 34 2.26 11.68 -9.50
C VAL A 34 3.04 10.37 -9.46
N ARG A 35 3.78 10.14 -8.40
CA ARG A 35 4.49 8.88 -8.21
C ARG A 35 3.55 7.83 -7.64
N VAL A 36 3.37 6.71 -8.32
CA VAL A 36 2.50 5.60 -7.89
C VAL A 36 3.37 4.39 -7.57
N LEU A 37 3.28 3.92 -6.33
CA LEU A 37 4.07 2.79 -5.82
C LEU A 37 3.13 1.64 -5.42
N VAL A 38 3.44 0.43 -5.86
CA VAL A 38 2.72 -0.79 -5.47
C VAL A 38 3.60 -1.62 -4.54
N ASP A 39 3.04 -2.03 -3.37
CA ASP A 39 3.77 -2.83 -2.39
C ASP A 39 2.90 -3.92 -1.75
N TYR A 40 3.53 -5.04 -1.41
CA TYR A 40 2.89 -6.17 -0.72
C TYR A 40 2.74 -5.98 0.80
N ALA A 41 2.93 -4.80 1.33
CA ALA A 41 2.84 -4.50 2.76
C ALA A 41 1.43 -4.81 3.30
N HIS A 42 1.31 -5.90 4.06
CA HIS A 42 0.07 -6.42 4.64
C HIS A 42 0.19 -6.77 6.13
N THR A 43 1.24 -6.28 6.77
CA THR A 43 1.46 -6.35 8.22
C THR A 43 1.82 -4.97 8.75
N PRO A 44 1.62 -4.66 10.06
CA PRO A 44 1.94 -3.36 10.63
C PRO A 44 3.36 -2.90 10.34
N ASP A 45 4.37 -3.73 10.63
CA ASP A 45 5.78 -3.44 10.37
C ASP A 45 6.07 -3.19 8.87
N ALA A 46 5.44 -3.95 7.97
CA ALA A 46 5.60 -3.73 6.53
C ALA A 46 4.95 -2.42 6.07
N VAL A 47 3.76 -2.08 6.58
CA VAL A 47 3.07 -0.82 6.30
C VAL A 47 3.92 0.37 6.76
N GLU A 48 4.47 0.32 7.97
CA GLU A 48 5.35 1.36 8.49
C GLU A 48 6.57 1.56 7.60
N ARG A 49 7.25 0.48 7.23
CA ARG A 49 8.44 0.54 6.36
C ARG A 49 8.11 1.06 4.97
N ALA A 50 7.03 0.56 4.37
CA ALA A 50 6.64 0.97 3.02
C ALA A 50 6.28 2.47 2.98
N LEU A 51 5.46 2.96 3.92
CA LEU A 51 5.08 4.37 3.97
C LEU A 51 6.27 5.28 4.32
N THR A 52 7.16 4.86 5.22
CA THR A 52 8.38 5.59 5.53
C THR A 52 9.29 5.70 4.30
N ALA A 53 9.46 4.61 3.55
CA ALA A 53 10.27 4.59 2.33
C ALA A 53 9.62 5.36 1.17
N ALA A 54 8.28 5.40 1.11
CA ALA A 54 7.52 6.12 0.09
C ALA A 54 7.51 7.64 0.31
N ARG A 55 7.75 8.10 1.55
CA ARG A 55 7.68 9.53 1.91
C ARG A 55 8.63 10.36 1.03
N GLY A 56 8.07 11.29 0.27
CA GLY A 56 8.75 12.26 -0.57
C GLY A 56 8.61 13.69 -0.04
N GLN A 57 8.79 14.68 -0.91
CA GLN A 57 8.61 16.09 -0.58
C GLN A 57 7.15 16.54 -0.65
N GLY A 58 6.35 15.89 -1.52
CA GLY A 58 4.91 16.12 -1.65
C GLY A 58 4.10 15.34 -0.60
N ARG A 59 2.78 15.38 -0.75
CA ARG A 59 1.86 14.58 0.08
C ARG A 59 2.06 13.08 -0.18
N LEU A 60 1.87 12.29 0.84
CA LEU A 60 1.81 10.83 0.74
C LEU A 60 0.35 10.38 0.94
N ILE A 61 -0.19 9.68 -0.05
CA ILE A 61 -1.52 9.07 0.00
C ILE A 61 -1.35 7.56 0.08
N ALA A 62 -1.96 6.92 1.07
CA ALA A 62 -1.96 5.48 1.24
C ALA A 62 -3.30 4.88 0.82
N VAL A 63 -3.29 3.90 -0.08
CA VAL A 63 -4.43 3.02 -0.36
C VAL A 63 -4.19 1.72 0.38
N ILE A 64 -5.06 1.37 1.33
CA ILE A 64 -4.83 0.25 2.24
C ILE A 64 -6.08 -0.59 2.43
N GLY A 65 -5.91 -1.90 2.40
CA GLY A 65 -6.89 -2.90 2.77
C GLY A 65 -6.29 -3.97 3.67
N ALA A 66 -7.12 -4.90 4.12
CA ALA A 66 -6.66 -6.06 4.87
C ALA A 66 -7.35 -7.34 4.38
N GLY A 67 -6.62 -8.46 4.41
CA GLY A 67 -7.17 -9.75 4.02
C GLY A 67 -8.11 -10.32 5.09
N GLY A 68 -9.18 -10.99 4.62
CA GLY A 68 -10.02 -11.84 5.42
C GLY A 68 -9.36 -13.19 5.72
N ASP A 69 -9.91 -13.95 6.67
CA ASP A 69 -9.42 -15.27 7.12
C ASP A 69 -7.93 -15.21 7.53
N ARG A 70 -7.55 -14.12 8.16
CA ARG A 70 -6.20 -13.81 8.64
C ARG A 70 -6.28 -13.17 10.03
N ASP A 71 -5.13 -12.87 10.62
CA ASP A 71 -5.05 -12.18 11.91
C ASP A 71 -5.83 -10.85 11.86
N ARG A 72 -6.91 -10.81 12.65
CA ARG A 72 -7.79 -9.64 12.77
C ARG A 72 -7.15 -8.53 13.59
N GLY A 73 -6.29 -8.87 14.56
CA GLY A 73 -5.69 -7.93 15.48
C GLY A 73 -4.78 -6.90 14.78
N LYS A 74 -4.18 -7.28 13.65
CA LYS A 74 -3.30 -6.38 12.88
C LYS A 74 -4.05 -5.25 12.15
N ARG A 75 -5.37 -5.40 11.89
CA ARG A 75 -6.14 -4.46 11.05
C ARG A 75 -6.19 -3.04 11.65
N PRO A 76 -6.55 -2.87 12.94
CA PRO A 76 -6.52 -1.54 13.55
C PRO A 76 -5.11 -0.94 13.60
N GLU A 77 -4.08 -1.76 13.86
CA GLU A 77 -2.71 -1.29 13.92
C GLU A 77 -2.23 -0.77 12.56
N MET A 78 -2.51 -1.50 11.48
CA MET A 78 -2.22 -1.07 10.11
C MET A 78 -2.92 0.26 9.78
N GLY A 79 -4.20 0.41 10.17
CA GLY A 79 -4.95 1.65 10.01
C GLY A 79 -4.34 2.82 10.76
N ALA A 80 -3.96 2.62 12.03
CA ALA A 80 -3.32 3.65 12.84
C ALA A 80 -1.97 4.09 12.27
N LEU A 81 -1.16 3.17 11.77
CA LEU A 81 0.12 3.48 11.13
C LEU A 81 -0.07 4.26 9.84
N ALA A 82 -1.01 3.84 8.98
CA ALA A 82 -1.33 4.58 7.78
C ALA A 82 -1.77 6.02 8.09
N ALA A 83 -2.63 6.21 9.10
CA ALA A 83 -3.13 7.52 9.50
C ALA A 83 -2.08 8.46 10.11
N ARG A 84 -1.01 7.91 10.69
CA ARG A 84 0.10 8.71 11.23
C ARG A 84 1.15 9.06 10.20
N LEU A 85 1.37 8.17 9.22
CA LEU A 85 2.51 8.27 8.30
C LEU A 85 2.14 8.85 6.94
N ALA A 86 0.86 8.80 6.55
CA ALA A 86 0.37 9.41 5.33
C ALA A 86 -0.37 10.73 5.60
N ASP A 87 -0.60 11.51 4.55
CA ASP A 87 -1.41 12.74 4.57
C ASP A 87 -2.86 12.46 4.16
N GLY A 88 -3.07 11.36 3.41
CA GLY A 88 -4.39 10.85 3.05
C GLY A 88 -4.41 9.32 3.11
N VAL A 89 -5.54 8.74 3.55
CA VAL A 89 -5.75 7.29 3.63
C VAL A 89 -7.05 6.92 2.93
N TRP A 90 -6.96 6.06 1.92
CA TRP A 90 -8.09 5.40 1.27
C TRP A 90 -8.20 3.97 1.78
N ILE A 91 -9.23 3.67 2.56
CA ILE A 91 -9.52 2.34 3.07
C ILE A 91 -10.34 1.60 2.02
N THR A 92 -9.89 0.40 1.62
CA THR A 92 -10.53 -0.38 0.56
C THR A 92 -10.48 -1.89 0.84
N ASP A 93 -11.10 -2.69 -0.03
CA ASP A 93 -11.01 -4.14 0.05
C ASP A 93 -9.67 -4.65 -0.50
N ASP A 94 -9.14 -5.68 0.15
CA ASP A 94 -8.00 -6.46 -0.33
C ASP A 94 -8.54 -7.81 -0.87
N ASN A 95 -8.35 -8.91 -0.16
CA ASN A 95 -8.97 -10.20 -0.38
C ASN A 95 -9.90 -10.51 0.81
N PRO A 96 -11.17 -10.14 0.79
CA PRO A 96 -12.09 -10.39 1.91
C PRO A 96 -12.28 -11.88 2.22
N ARG A 97 -12.13 -12.76 1.24
CA ARG A 97 -12.36 -14.19 1.35
C ARG A 97 -13.75 -14.49 1.90
N SER A 98 -13.85 -15.26 3.01
CA SER A 98 -15.14 -15.62 3.62
C SER A 98 -15.70 -14.53 4.54
N GLU A 99 -14.94 -13.49 4.88
CA GLU A 99 -15.39 -12.44 5.80
C GLU A 99 -16.16 -11.33 5.07
N ASP A 100 -17.04 -10.66 5.82
CA ASP A 100 -17.72 -9.46 5.34
C ASP A 100 -16.68 -8.33 5.06
N PRO A 101 -16.58 -7.86 3.81
CA PRO A 101 -15.64 -6.79 3.45
C PRO A 101 -15.84 -5.52 4.28
N ALA A 102 -17.10 -5.16 4.58
CA ALA A 102 -17.39 -3.96 5.36
C ALA A 102 -16.87 -4.07 6.80
N ALA A 103 -16.95 -5.26 7.40
CA ALA A 103 -16.42 -5.51 8.75
C ALA A 103 -14.87 -5.39 8.76
N ILE A 104 -14.19 -5.83 7.69
CA ILE A 104 -12.74 -5.70 7.57
C ILE A 104 -12.35 -4.22 7.47
N ARG A 105 -13.00 -3.44 6.59
CA ARG A 105 -12.75 -2.00 6.46
C ARG A 105 -13.02 -1.25 7.75
N ALA A 106 -14.11 -1.60 8.45
CA ALA A 106 -14.45 -1.01 9.76
C ALA A 106 -13.34 -1.21 10.79
N ALA A 107 -12.73 -2.42 10.84
CA ALA A 107 -11.62 -2.69 11.75
C ALA A 107 -10.35 -1.87 11.41
N VAL A 108 -10.03 -1.67 10.14
CA VAL A 108 -8.94 -0.77 9.72
C VAL A 108 -9.25 0.67 10.12
N ARG A 109 -10.50 1.13 9.85
CA ARG A 109 -10.97 2.46 10.20
C ARG A 109 -10.96 2.73 11.70
N GLU A 110 -11.30 1.73 12.52
CA GLU A 110 -11.20 1.85 13.98
C GLU A 110 -9.79 2.26 14.40
N GLY A 111 -8.75 1.63 13.85
CA GLY A 111 -7.38 2.00 14.11
C GLY A 111 -7.04 3.43 13.65
N VAL A 112 -7.49 3.83 12.45
CA VAL A 112 -7.33 5.21 11.96
C VAL A 112 -7.90 6.22 12.96
N MET A 113 -9.07 5.93 13.53
CA MET A 113 -9.77 6.84 14.45
C MET A 113 -9.13 6.91 15.83
N THR A 114 -8.20 6.03 16.19
CA THR A 114 -7.39 6.14 17.42
C THR A 114 -6.35 7.26 17.34
N VAL A 115 -6.00 7.72 16.15
CA VAL A 115 -5.02 8.78 15.94
C VAL A 115 -5.71 10.13 16.18
N PRO A 116 -5.16 11.04 17.03
CA PRO A 116 -5.71 12.37 17.24
C PRO A 116 -5.93 13.12 15.93
N GLY A 117 -7.01 13.92 15.86
CA GLY A 117 -7.46 14.55 14.63
C GLY A 117 -6.45 15.50 13.97
N ASP A 118 -5.64 16.17 14.77
CA ASP A 118 -4.55 17.08 14.35
C ASP A 118 -3.31 16.35 13.79
N LEU A 119 -3.18 15.06 14.10
CA LEU A 119 -2.08 14.19 13.63
C LEU A 119 -2.55 13.12 12.63
N ARG A 120 -3.84 13.12 12.29
CA ARG A 120 -4.45 12.09 11.47
C ARG A 120 -4.61 12.56 10.04
N ALA A 121 -4.23 11.67 9.10
CA ALA A 121 -4.49 11.82 7.68
C ALA A 121 -5.97 12.13 7.35
N GLU A 122 -6.23 12.76 6.22
CA GLU A 122 -7.56 12.77 5.59
C GLU A 122 -7.98 11.32 5.29
N VAL A 123 -9.23 10.93 5.63
CA VAL A 123 -9.67 9.54 5.52
C VAL A 123 -10.85 9.42 4.57
N ARG A 124 -10.74 8.51 3.62
CA ARG A 124 -11.82 8.07 2.73
C ARG A 124 -11.98 6.56 2.79
N GLU A 125 -13.17 6.08 2.48
CA GLU A 125 -13.49 4.66 2.41
C GLU A 125 -14.24 4.37 1.12
N THR A 126 -13.71 3.45 0.32
CA THR A 126 -14.29 2.99 -0.94
C THR A 126 -14.03 1.51 -1.06
N GLY A 127 -15.06 0.65 -0.97
CA GLY A 127 -14.89 -0.81 -0.98
C GLY A 127 -14.31 -1.32 -2.29
N ASP A 128 -14.79 -0.84 -3.43
CA ASP A 128 -14.23 -1.15 -4.74
C ASP A 128 -12.78 -0.66 -4.82
N ARG A 129 -11.85 -1.61 -4.93
CA ARG A 129 -10.42 -1.32 -4.90
C ARG A 129 -9.93 -0.54 -6.11
N ALA A 130 -10.42 -0.87 -7.30
CA ALA A 130 -10.07 -0.14 -8.52
C ALA A 130 -10.51 1.33 -8.41
N ARG A 131 -11.71 1.54 -7.92
CA ARG A 131 -12.26 2.88 -7.69
C ARG A 131 -11.46 3.62 -6.60
N ALA A 132 -11.09 2.96 -5.51
CA ALA A 132 -10.29 3.57 -4.44
C ALA A 132 -8.93 4.03 -4.96
N ILE A 133 -8.24 3.21 -5.77
CA ILE A 133 -6.97 3.55 -6.41
C ILE A 133 -7.14 4.75 -7.34
N HIS A 134 -8.16 4.73 -8.20
CA HIS A 134 -8.45 5.84 -9.11
C HIS A 134 -8.75 7.15 -8.34
N GLU A 135 -9.56 7.08 -7.28
CA GLU A 135 -9.87 8.25 -6.44
C GLU A 135 -8.62 8.82 -5.76
N ALA A 136 -7.73 7.94 -5.26
CA ALA A 136 -6.49 8.34 -4.62
C ALA A 136 -5.54 9.05 -5.60
N ILE A 137 -5.36 8.47 -6.81
CA ILE A 137 -4.53 9.08 -7.86
C ILE A 137 -5.13 10.40 -8.33
N SER A 138 -6.46 10.47 -8.50
CA SER A 138 -7.16 11.70 -8.93
C SER A 138 -7.11 12.82 -7.89
N ALA A 139 -6.96 12.50 -6.61
CA ALA A 139 -6.82 13.47 -5.53
C ALA A 139 -5.38 13.96 -5.33
N ALA A 140 -4.41 13.33 -5.98
CA ALA A 140 -3.00 13.69 -5.87
C ALA A 140 -2.62 14.82 -6.84
N HIS A 141 -1.63 15.61 -6.47
CA HIS A 141 -1.06 16.69 -7.27
C HIS A 141 0.35 16.34 -7.75
N PRO A 142 0.88 17.04 -8.76
CA PRO A 142 2.26 16.83 -9.19
C PRO A 142 3.26 16.90 -8.02
N GLY A 143 4.10 15.88 -7.89
CA GLY A 143 5.06 15.73 -6.80
C GLY A 143 4.56 14.92 -5.60
N ASP A 144 3.27 14.59 -5.55
CA ASP A 144 2.72 13.69 -4.54
C ASP A 144 3.08 12.22 -4.83
N VAL A 145 2.95 11.39 -3.80
CA VAL A 145 3.16 9.94 -3.87
C VAL A 145 1.87 9.23 -3.47
N VAL A 146 1.44 8.26 -4.27
CA VAL A 146 0.36 7.32 -3.95
C VAL A 146 0.98 5.95 -3.70
N ALA A 147 0.85 5.42 -2.49
CA ALA A 147 1.31 4.09 -2.12
C ALA A 147 0.12 3.13 -2.02
N ILE A 148 0.06 2.14 -2.91
CA ILE A 148 -0.97 1.12 -2.95
C ILE A 148 -0.44 -0.12 -2.24
N LEU A 149 -1.03 -0.45 -1.09
CA LEU A 149 -0.52 -1.46 -0.16
C LEU A 149 -1.43 -2.69 -0.07
N GLY A 150 -0.82 -3.86 0.15
CA GLY A 150 -1.51 -5.12 0.47
C GLY A 150 -1.25 -6.22 -0.53
N LYS A 151 -1.66 -6.05 -1.79
CA LYS A 151 -1.64 -7.09 -2.82
C LYS A 151 -0.29 -7.24 -3.53
N GLY A 152 0.45 -6.16 -3.73
CA GLY A 152 1.73 -6.19 -4.43
C GLY A 152 1.60 -6.85 -5.81
N HIS A 153 2.20 -8.03 -5.99
CA HIS A 153 2.20 -8.77 -7.25
C HIS A 153 1.02 -9.73 -7.44
N GLU A 154 0.07 -9.76 -6.52
CA GLU A 154 -1.13 -10.61 -6.66
C GLU A 154 -2.00 -10.11 -7.83
N SER A 155 -2.47 -11.05 -8.66
CA SER A 155 -3.27 -10.77 -9.86
C SER A 155 -4.73 -11.23 -9.73
N GLY A 156 -5.25 -11.34 -8.50
CA GLY A 156 -6.63 -11.74 -8.25
C GLY A 156 -7.19 -11.13 -6.97
N GLN A 157 -8.50 -11.01 -6.90
CA GLN A 157 -9.23 -10.63 -5.69
C GLN A 157 -10.25 -11.72 -5.33
N ASP A 158 -10.13 -12.26 -4.11
CA ASP A 158 -11.00 -13.32 -3.59
C ASP A 158 -12.09 -12.72 -2.70
N VAL A 159 -13.33 -12.85 -3.17
CA VAL A 159 -14.55 -12.45 -2.44
C VAL A 159 -15.49 -13.64 -2.34
N ALA A 160 -15.76 -14.13 -1.15
CA ALA A 160 -16.64 -15.27 -0.88
C ALA A 160 -16.28 -16.54 -1.71
N GLY A 161 -14.98 -16.79 -1.93
CA GLY A 161 -14.47 -17.92 -2.71
C GLY A 161 -14.54 -17.72 -4.22
N VAL A 162 -14.98 -16.55 -4.69
CA VAL A 162 -14.92 -16.19 -6.12
C VAL A 162 -13.70 -15.32 -6.35
N VAL A 163 -12.76 -15.84 -7.14
CA VAL A 163 -11.56 -15.08 -7.52
C VAL A 163 -11.80 -14.39 -8.85
N THR A 164 -11.73 -13.06 -8.85
CA THR A 164 -11.75 -12.24 -10.06
C THR A 164 -10.35 -11.74 -10.38
N GLU A 165 -10.03 -11.60 -11.65
CA GLU A 165 -8.76 -11.00 -12.08
C GLU A 165 -8.69 -9.55 -11.63
N PHE A 166 -7.61 -9.19 -10.95
CA PHE A 166 -7.35 -7.84 -10.46
C PHE A 166 -5.86 -7.65 -10.17
N ASP A 167 -5.30 -6.57 -10.66
CA ASP A 167 -3.90 -6.18 -10.46
C ASP A 167 -3.84 -4.70 -10.05
N ASP A 168 -3.04 -4.38 -9.04
CA ASP A 168 -2.86 -3.01 -8.55
C ASP A 168 -2.03 -2.12 -9.50
N ARG A 169 -1.38 -2.72 -10.52
CA ARG A 169 -0.47 -2.06 -11.47
C ARG A 169 -1.19 -1.48 -12.68
#